data_11439dd76a8b714cdf7bf3aeb8c170b3
#
_entry.id   11439dd76a8b714cdf7bf3aeb8c170b3
#
_cell.length_a   1.000
_cell.length_b   1.000
_cell.length_c   1.000
_cell.angle_alpha   90.00
_cell.angle_beta   90.00
_cell.angle_gamma   90.00
#
_symmetry.space_group_name_H-M   'P 1'
#
loop_
_entity.id
_entity.type
_entity.pdbx_description
1 polymer ?
#
loop_
_entity_poly.entity_id
_entity_poly.type
_entity_poly.pdbx_seq_one_letter_code
_entity_poly.pdbx_strand_id
1 'polypeptide(L)'
;MIKNVIFDIGNVLVDFRWRALMEDLRLPEETRAAFQKSVFGSPLWAELDHGVYEEAEILEKFREENRAHLDAFNLVWDNRDKLVEPYAYAKEWIAQLKSRGLQVYLLSNYPRDMFTLHAERGSFPFLDAVDGKVVSGFVRMVKPNADIYAHLLNEYHLKESESVFIDDREENVEAAKSLGINGIVFENYEQACAALEKLIGQ
;
A
#
# COMPACT_ATOMS: atom_id res chain seq x y z
N MET A 1 -6.41 -25.58 -2.97
CA MET A 1 -4.95 -25.32 -2.76
C MET A 1 -4.63 -23.92 -3.25
N ILE A 2 -3.94 -23.11 -2.44
CA ILE A 2 -3.53 -21.75 -2.79
C ILE A 2 -2.48 -21.78 -3.91
N LYS A 3 -2.66 -20.89 -4.88
CA LYS A 3 -1.74 -20.68 -6.01
C LYS A 3 -1.27 -19.23 -6.10
N ASN A 4 -2.07 -18.29 -5.59
CA ASN A 4 -1.84 -16.86 -5.73
C ASN A 4 -1.74 -16.21 -4.35
N VAL A 5 -0.67 -15.43 -4.14
CA VAL A 5 -0.50 -14.60 -2.94
C VAL A 5 -0.59 -13.14 -3.38
N ILE A 6 -1.52 -12.40 -2.81
CA ILE A 6 -1.78 -10.99 -3.11
C ILE A 6 -1.35 -10.19 -1.88
N PHE A 7 -0.44 -9.24 -2.05
CA PHE A 7 0.07 -8.40 -0.97
C PHE A 7 -0.45 -6.97 -1.10
N ASP A 8 -0.80 -6.36 0.02
CA ASP A 8 -0.68 -4.91 0.12
C ASP A 8 0.80 -4.50 0.12
N ILE A 9 1.07 -3.21 -0.14
CA ILE A 9 2.41 -2.65 -0.16
C ILE A 9 2.73 -1.97 1.18
N GLY A 10 1.91 -0.99 1.57
CA GLY A 10 2.14 -0.19 2.77
C GLY A 10 2.04 -1.00 4.05
N ASN A 11 2.98 -0.83 4.97
CA ASN A 11 3.07 -1.56 6.24
C ASN A 11 3.11 -3.10 6.15
N VAL A 12 3.14 -3.66 4.93
CA VAL A 12 3.29 -5.10 4.67
C VAL A 12 4.63 -5.40 4.00
N LEU A 13 4.95 -4.73 2.90
CA LEU A 13 6.21 -4.88 2.17
C LEU A 13 7.15 -3.68 2.33
N VAL A 14 6.60 -2.51 2.65
CA VAL A 14 7.35 -1.30 2.96
C VAL A 14 6.80 -0.63 4.23
N ASP A 15 7.66 0.01 4.99
CA ASP A 15 7.28 0.91 6.07
C ASP A 15 6.76 2.23 5.48
N PHE A 16 5.54 2.62 5.79
CA PHE A 16 4.99 3.94 5.50
C PHE A 16 5.38 4.91 6.63
N ARG A 17 6.61 5.42 6.53
CA ARG A 17 7.36 6.09 7.60
C ARG A 17 7.12 7.61 7.69
N TRP A 18 5.93 8.07 7.45
CA TRP A 18 5.61 9.49 7.45
C TRP A 18 5.95 10.21 8.78
N ARG A 19 5.83 9.51 9.93
CA ARG A 19 6.23 10.06 11.23
C ARG A 19 7.73 10.27 11.29
N ALA A 20 8.49 9.26 10.94
CA ALA A 20 9.95 9.30 10.91
C ALA A 20 10.45 10.36 9.92
N LEU A 21 9.82 10.49 8.74
CA LEU A 21 10.18 11.54 7.78
C LEU A 21 10.03 12.93 8.39
N MET A 22 8.93 13.21 9.10
CA MET A 22 8.74 14.51 9.76
C MET A 22 9.77 14.76 10.87
N GLU A 23 10.24 13.71 11.55
CA GLU A 23 11.33 13.77 12.54
C GLU A 23 12.69 14.03 11.87
N ASP A 24 13.00 13.31 10.81
CA ASP A 24 14.21 13.50 10.00
C ASP A 24 14.30 14.95 9.46
N LEU A 25 13.16 15.52 9.07
CA LEU A 25 13.04 16.91 8.64
C LEU A 25 13.04 17.92 9.81
N ARG A 26 13.11 17.43 11.06
CA ARG A 26 13.14 18.24 12.30
C ARG A 26 11.94 19.19 12.43
N LEU A 27 10.77 18.75 12.00
CA LEU A 27 9.57 19.55 12.16
C LEU A 27 9.18 19.65 13.64
N PRO A 28 8.70 20.83 14.10
CA PRO A 28 8.20 21.03 15.44
C PRO A 28 7.08 20.03 15.78
N GLU A 29 6.99 19.61 17.04
CA GLU A 29 5.97 18.63 17.48
C GLU A 29 4.54 19.09 17.17
N GLU A 30 4.26 20.39 17.35
CA GLU A 30 2.96 20.99 17.00
C GLU A 30 2.61 20.78 15.52
N THR A 31 3.59 21.03 14.62
CA THR A 31 3.42 20.83 13.17
C THR A 31 3.23 19.35 12.83
N ARG A 32 3.99 18.46 13.46
CA ARG A 32 3.82 17.00 13.27
C ARG A 32 2.44 16.53 13.69
N ALA A 33 1.95 17.00 14.85
CA ALA A 33 0.61 16.69 15.34
C ALA A 33 -0.50 17.27 14.43
N ALA A 34 -0.29 18.44 13.86
CA ALA A 34 -1.18 19.01 12.86
C ALA A 34 -1.24 18.14 11.60
N PHE A 35 -0.09 17.76 11.02
CA PHE A 35 -0.01 16.99 9.78
C PHE A 35 -0.51 15.54 9.94
N GLN A 36 -0.42 14.96 11.12
CA GLN A 36 -1.08 13.68 11.41
C GLN A 36 -2.58 13.71 11.10
N LYS A 37 -3.24 14.87 11.31
CA LYS A 37 -4.68 15.04 11.09
C LYS A 37 -4.99 15.62 9.72
N SER A 38 -4.29 16.69 9.35
CA SER A 38 -4.61 17.50 8.16
C SER A 38 -3.95 17.00 6.87
N VAL A 39 -3.00 16.06 6.96
CA VAL A 39 -2.34 15.46 5.80
C VAL A 39 -2.57 13.95 5.80
N PHE A 40 -1.86 13.21 6.64
CA PHE A 40 -1.82 11.73 6.60
C PHE A 40 -3.10 11.05 7.10
N GLY A 41 -3.88 11.70 7.95
CA GLY A 41 -5.21 11.26 8.42
C GLY A 41 -6.36 12.02 7.78
N SER A 42 -6.09 12.86 6.78
CA SER A 42 -7.09 13.66 6.09
C SER A 42 -7.88 12.84 5.06
N PRO A 43 -9.18 13.13 4.86
CA PRO A 43 -9.94 12.63 3.72
C PRO A 43 -9.27 12.94 2.36
N LEU A 44 -8.51 14.04 2.25
CA LEU A 44 -7.75 14.38 1.04
C LEU A 44 -6.70 13.33 0.68
N TRP A 45 -6.11 12.64 1.68
CA TRP A 45 -5.20 11.53 1.42
C TRP A 45 -5.91 10.36 0.75
N ALA A 46 -7.11 10.03 1.22
CA ALA A 46 -7.93 9.01 0.59
C ALA A 46 -8.36 9.40 -0.84
N GLU A 47 -8.58 10.70 -1.11
CA GLU A 47 -8.84 11.19 -2.49
C GLU A 47 -7.60 11.03 -3.39
N LEU A 48 -6.38 11.24 -2.86
CA LEU A 48 -5.13 10.95 -3.58
C LEU A 48 -5.02 9.45 -3.93
N ASP A 49 -5.25 8.58 -2.93
CA ASP A 49 -5.22 7.13 -3.13
C ASP A 49 -6.23 6.68 -4.19
N HIS A 50 -7.40 7.32 -4.22
CA HIS A 50 -8.44 7.00 -5.19
C HIS A 50 -8.09 7.41 -6.63
N GLY A 51 -7.30 8.48 -6.81
CA GLY A 51 -6.84 8.92 -8.13
C GLY A 51 -7.95 9.45 -9.06
N VAL A 52 -9.09 9.90 -8.51
CA VAL A 52 -10.18 10.50 -9.30
C VAL A 52 -9.83 11.93 -9.69
N TYR A 53 -9.19 12.65 -8.78
CA TYR A 53 -8.71 14.01 -9.00
C TYR A 53 -7.24 14.01 -9.40
N GLU A 54 -6.81 15.03 -10.11
CA GLU A 54 -5.38 15.21 -10.39
C GLU A 54 -4.62 15.58 -9.10
N GLU A 55 -3.40 15.07 -8.94
CA GLU A 55 -2.58 15.33 -7.74
C GLU A 55 -2.47 16.83 -7.44
N ALA A 56 -2.28 17.66 -8.47
CA ALA A 56 -2.15 19.11 -8.31
C ALA A 56 -3.38 19.75 -7.64
N GLU A 57 -4.59 19.28 -7.94
CA GLU A 57 -5.83 19.80 -7.34
C GLU A 57 -5.91 19.46 -5.85
N ILE A 58 -5.54 18.24 -5.49
CA ILE A 58 -5.51 17.81 -4.08
C ILE A 58 -4.41 18.55 -3.32
N LEU A 59 -3.26 18.79 -3.93
CA LEU A 59 -2.17 19.56 -3.32
C LEU A 59 -2.57 20.99 -2.99
N GLU A 60 -3.32 21.66 -3.85
CA GLU A 60 -3.83 23.00 -3.53
C GLU A 60 -4.77 22.98 -2.33
N LYS A 61 -5.65 21.99 -2.22
CA LYS A 61 -6.50 21.82 -1.04
C LYS A 61 -5.67 21.58 0.22
N PHE A 62 -4.65 20.71 0.17
CA PHE A 62 -3.72 20.51 1.29
C PHE A 62 -3.00 21.81 1.70
N ARG A 63 -2.54 22.61 0.73
CA ARG A 63 -1.89 23.90 1.01
C ARG A 63 -2.85 24.88 1.67
N GLU A 64 -4.10 24.89 1.24
CA GLU A 64 -5.16 25.72 1.84
C GLU A 64 -5.44 25.33 3.28
N GLU A 65 -5.62 24.04 3.56
CA GLU A 65 -5.86 23.52 4.90
C GLU A 65 -4.66 23.72 5.84
N ASN A 66 -3.44 23.73 5.29
CA ASN A 66 -2.18 23.83 6.04
C ASN A 66 -1.49 25.19 5.90
N ARG A 67 -2.22 26.29 5.64
CA ARG A 67 -1.64 27.64 5.45
C ARG A 67 -0.76 28.09 6.60
N ALA A 68 -1.08 27.72 7.83
CA ALA A 68 -0.28 28.06 9.01
C ALA A 68 1.09 27.34 9.04
N HIS A 69 1.25 26.25 8.29
CA HIS A 69 2.45 25.41 8.23
C HIS A 69 2.90 25.16 6.78
N LEU A 70 2.63 26.12 5.86
CA LEU A 70 2.80 25.92 4.42
C LEU A 70 4.24 25.53 4.02
N ASP A 71 5.24 26.18 4.60
CA ASP A 71 6.64 25.86 4.29
C ASP A 71 7.02 24.45 4.76
N ALA A 72 6.50 24.03 5.91
CA ALA A 72 6.70 22.68 6.42
C ALA A 72 5.97 21.64 5.56
N PHE A 73 4.75 21.95 5.08
CA PHE A 73 4.03 21.07 4.16
C PHE A 73 4.79 20.89 2.85
N ASN A 74 5.26 21.97 2.23
CA ASN A 74 6.05 21.90 1.01
C ASN A 74 7.34 21.11 1.25
N LEU A 75 8.03 21.32 2.38
CA LEU A 75 9.23 20.56 2.74
C LEU A 75 8.96 19.05 2.83
N VAL A 76 7.85 18.61 3.46
CA VAL A 76 7.45 17.20 3.51
C VAL A 76 7.17 16.69 2.11
N TRP A 77 6.41 17.44 1.32
CA TRP A 77 6.03 17.03 -0.03
C TRP A 77 7.22 16.90 -0.98
N ASP A 78 8.17 17.81 -0.89
CA ASP A 78 9.41 17.78 -1.67
C ASP A 78 10.32 16.58 -1.31
N ASN A 79 10.16 16.04 -0.10
CA ASN A 79 10.85 14.84 0.37
C ASN A 79 9.97 13.57 0.39
N ARG A 80 8.83 13.57 -0.32
CA ARG A 80 7.88 12.44 -0.31
C ARG A 80 8.46 11.13 -0.86
N ASP A 81 9.55 11.21 -1.64
CA ASP A 81 10.31 10.05 -2.08
C ASP A 81 10.88 9.21 -0.91
N LYS A 82 10.97 9.80 0.28
CA LYS A 82 11.44 9.16 1.53
C LYS A 82 10.29 8.69 2.43
N LEU A 83 9.03 8.78 1.98
CA LEU A 83 7.87 8.34 2.76
C LEU A 83 7.80 6.84 2.96
N VAL A 84 8.52 6.07 2.14
CA VAL A 84 8.54 4.61 2.23
C VAL A 84 9.95 4.07 2.27
N GLU A 85 10.11 2.98 3.03
CA GLU A 85 11.35 2.22 3.12
C GLU A 85 11.01 0.72 3.02
N PRO A 86 11.63 -0.05 2.10
CA PRO A 86 11.32 -1.47 1.98
C PRO A 86 11.77 -2.23 3.22
N TYR A 87 10.89 -3.10 3.72
CA TYR A 87 11.30 -4.05 4.76
C TYR A 87 12.36 -5.02 4.23
N ALA A 88 13.33 -5.34 5.06
CA ALA A 88 14.46 -6.19 4.69
C ALA A 88 14.02 -7.57 4.17
N TYR A 89 12.90 -8.09 4.67
CA TYR A 89 12.36 -9.40 4.26
C TYR A 89 11.58 -9.36 2.94
N ALA A 90 11.11 -8.19 2.48
CA ALA A 90 10.09 -8.12 1.43
C ALA A 90 10.52 -8.79 0.12
N LYS A 91 11.71 -8.46 -0.38
CA LYS A 91 12.25 -9.06 -1.61
C LYS A 91 12.46 -10.56 -1.49
N GLU A 92 13.05 -11.00 -0.37
CA GLU A 92 13.34 -12.41 -0.13
C GLU A 92 12.06 -13.23 0.04
N TRP A 93 11.07 -12.70 0.75
CA TRP A 93 9.78 -13.37 0.91
C TRP A 93 9.09 -13.65 -0.42
N ILE A 94 9.03 -12.65 -1.30
CA ILE A 94 8.47 -12.83 -2.64
C ILE A 94 9.26 -13.85 -3.44
N ALA A 95 10.60 -13.79 -3.40
CA ALA A 95 11.45 -14.75 -4.10
C ALA A 95 11.24 -16.19 -3.61
N GLN A 96 11.08 -16.41 -2.31
CA GLN A 96 10.78 -17.71 -1.71
C GLN A 96 9.41 -18.25 -2.18
N LEU A 97 8.37 -17.42 -2.20
CA LEU A 97 7.05 -17.82 -2.69
C LEU A 97 7.10 -18.21 -4.19
N LYS A 98 7.78 -17.40 -4.99
CA LYS A 98 7.99 -17.68 -6.42
C LYS A 98 8.76 -18.99 -6.64
N SER A 99 9.79 -19.28 -5.85
CA SER A 99 10.56 -20.53 -5.94
C SER A 99 9.74 -21.79 -5.66
N ARG A 100 8.63 -21.63 -4.94
CA ARG A 100 7.65 -22.69 -4.64
C ARG A 100 6.56 -22.83 -5.70
N GLY A 101 6.63 -22.04 -6.78
CA GLY A 101 5.67 -22.06 -7.89
C GLY A 101 4.39 -21.27 -7.62
N LEU A 102 4.36 -20.45 -6.56
CA LEU A 102 3.24 -19.53 -6.30
C LEU A 102 3.36 -18.28 -7.18
N GLN A 103 2.22 -17.76 -7.60
CA GLN A 103 2.14 -16.46 -8.26
C GLN A 103 1.96 -15.36 -7.20
N VAL A 104 2.58 -14.22 -7.40
CA VAL A 104 2.58 -13.11 -6.46
C VAL A 104 2.06 -11.84 -7.12
N TYR A 105 1.08 -11.22 -6.50
CA TYR A 105 0.44 -9.99 -6.98
C TYR A 105 0.45 -8.91 -5.92
N LEU A 106 0.31 -7.65 -6.34
CA LEU A 106 0.15 -6.52 -5.45
C LEU A 106 -1.24 -5.92 -5.61
N LEU A 107 -1.87 -5.52 -4.51
CA LEU A 107 -3.13 -4.79 -4.47
C LEU A 107 -3.07 -3.70 -3.41
N SER A 108 -2.88 -2.46 -3.81
CA SER A 108 -2.61 -1.37 -2.88
C SER A 108 -3.40 -0.10 -3.16
N ASN A 109 -3.86 0.54 -2.07
CA ASN A 109 -4.30 1.92 -2.12
C ASN A 109 -3.06 2.81 -2.11
N TYR A 110 -2.79 3.47 -3.23
CA TYR A 110 -1.57 4.25 -3.42
C TYR A 110 -1.78 5.33 -4.50
N PRO A 111 -1.39 6.59 -4.24
CA PRO A 111 -1.49 7.64 -5.25
C PRO A 111 -0.61 7.33 -6.46
N ARG A 112 -1.14 7.56 -7.66
CA ARG A 112 -0.47 7.22 -8.94
C ARG A 112 0.93 7.81 -9.05
N ASP A 113 1.05 9.12 -8.83
CA ASP A 113 2.31 9.83 -9.06
C ASP A 113 3.34 9.49 -7.98
N MET A 114 2.89 9.26 -6.75
CA MET A 114 3.73 8.81 -5.64
C MET A 114 4.22 7.37 -5.84
N PHE A 115 3.35 6.45 -6.32
CA PHE A 115 3.76 5.09 -6.68
C PHE A 115 4.86 5.11 -7.76
N THR A 116 4.65 5.92 -8.81
CA THR A 116 5.62 6.08 -9.89
C THR A 116 6.96 6.59 -9.37
N LEU A 117 6.94 7.65 -8.56
CA LEU A 117 8.13 8.23 -7.93
C LEU A 117 8.90 7.18 -7.10
N HIS A 118 8.20 6.44 -6.23
CA HIS A 118 8.83 5.43 -5.37
C HIS A 118 9.38 4.25 -6.17
N ALA A 119 8.69 3.82 -7.22
CA ALA A 119 9.19 2.79 -8.13
C ALA A 119 10.47 3.21 -8.85
N GLU A 120 10.52 4.43 -9.40
CA GLU A 120 11.69 5.01 -10.06
C GLU A 120 12.88 5.20 -9.11
N ARG A 121 12.62 5.48 -7.83
CA ARG A 121 13.64 5.60 -6.77
C ARG A 121 14.13 4.25 -6.23
N GLY A 122 13.55 3.13 -6.69
CA GLY A 122 13.94 1.79 -6.25
C GLY A 122 13.41 1.41 -4.86
N SER A 123 12.40 2.12 -4.36
CA SER A 123 11.77 1.82 -3.07
C SER A 123 10.99 0.51 -3.06
N PHE A 124 10.78 -0.11 -4.20
CA PHE A 124 10.10 -1.40 -4.37
C PHE A 124 11.03 -2.44 -5.00
N PRO A 125 12.06 -2.95 -4.28
CA PRO A 125 13.08 -3.85 -4.83
C PRO A 125 12.53 -5.22 -5.24
N PHE A 126 11.26 -5.48 -4.97
CA PHE A 126 10.51 -6.69 -5.29
C PHE A 126 9.63 -6.55 -6.56
N LEU A 127 9.52 -5.35 -7.12
CA LEU A 127 8.54 -5.04 -8.15
C LEU A 127 8.71 -5.86 -9.43
N ASP A 128 9.95 -6.15 -9.81
CA ASP A 128 10.26 -6.95 -11.01
C ASP A 128 10.00 -8.47 -10.81
N ALA A 129 9.78 -8.90 -9.57
CA ALA A 129 9.57 -10.30 -9.24
C ALA A 129 8.08 -10.68 -9.15
N VAL A 130 7.17 -9.72 -9.10
CA VAL A 130 5.72 -9.98 -9.01
C VAL A 130 5.12 -10.25 -10.38
N ASP A 131 4.07 -11.07 -10.42
CA ASP A 131 3.37 -11.45 -11.65
C ASP A 131 2.40 -10.36 -12.14
N GLY A 132 1.98 -9.48 -11.24
CA GLY A 132 1.10 -8.37 -11.59
C GLY A 132 0.80 -7.47 -10.41
N LYS A 133 0.14 -6.35 -10.70
CA LYS A 133 -0.23 -5.37 -9.69
C LYS A 133 -1.46 -4.58 -10.06
N VAL A 134 -2.28 -4.25 -9.07
CA VAL A 134 -3.35 -3.25 -9.14
C VAL A 134 -3.09 -2.20 -8.08
N VAL A 135 -2.99 -0.96 -8.51
CA VAL A 135 -2.75 0.21 -7.68
C VAL A 135 -3.90 1.19 -7.87
N SER A 136 -4.56 1.56 -6.80
CA SER A 136 -5.80 2.33 -6.80
C SER A 136 -5.75 3.61 -7.65
N GLY A 137 -4.67 4.38 -7.53
CA GLY A 137 -4.49 5.64 -8.26
C GLY A 137 -4.44 5.51 -9.79
N PHE A 138 -4.22 4.29 -10.34
CA PHE A 138 -4.28 4.05 -11.79
C PHE A 138 -5.64 3.56 -12.23
N VAL A 139 -6.35 2.79 -11.39
CA VAL A 139 -7.63 2.15 -11.75
C VAL A 139 -8.85 2.89 -11.21
N ARG A 140 -8.65 3.89 -10.34
CA ARG A 140 -9.70 4.70 -9.70
C ARG A 140 -10.69 3.85 -8.88
N MET A 141 -10.19 2.81 -8.25
CA MET A 141 -10.90 1.92 -7.35
C MET A 141 -10.06 1.80 -6.08
N VAL A 142 -10.68 1.67 -4.92
CA VAL A 142 -9.96 1.60 -3.63
C VAL A 142 -10.45 0.46 -2.76
N LYS A 143 -9.56 -0.20 -2.03
CA LYS A 143 -9.91 -1.05 -0.90
C LYS A 143 -10.60 -0.20 0.18
N PRO A 144 -11.62 -0.71 0.87
CA PRO A 144 -12.17 -2.07 0.86
C PRO A 144 -13.32 -2.29 -0.14
N ASN A 145 -13.51 -1.45 -1.16
CA ASN A 145 -14.59 -1.65 -2.13
C ASN A 145 -14.38 -2.93 -2.95
N ALA A 146 -15.45 -3.67 -3.21
CA ALA A 146 -15.39 -4.96 -3.90
C ALA A 146 -14.84 -4.90 -5.33
N ASP A 147 -15.00 -3.76 -6.00
CA ASP A 147 -14.63 -3.54 -7.39
C ASP A 147 -13.12 -3.68 -7.64
N ILE A 148 -12.25 -3.22 -6.73
CA ILE A 148 -10.80 -3.32 -6.91
C ILE A 148 -10.32 -4.77 -6.81
N TYR A 149 -10.92 -5.58 -5.94
CA TYR A 149 -10.60 -7.02 -5.84
C TYR A 149 -11.09 -7.77 -7.09
N ALA A 150 -12.34 -7.50 -7.52
CA ALA A 150 -12.88 -8.07 -8.73
C ALA A 150 -12.05 -7.68 -9.97
N HIS A 151 -11.57 -6.43 -10.02
CA HIS A 151 -10.67 -5.97 -11.08
C HIS A 151 -9.38 -6.78 -11.11
N LEU A 152 -8.70 -6.96 -9.97
CA LEU A 152 -7.48 -7.78 -9.88
C LEU A 152 -7.73 -9.21 -10.34
N LEU A 153 -8.79 -9.85 -9.83
CA LEU A 153 -9.12 -11.24 -10.18
C LEU A 153 -9.36 -11.40 -11.68
N ASN A 154 -10.10 -10.47 -12.28
CA ASN A 154 -10.41 -10.50 -13.72
C ASN A 154 -9.19 -10.21 -14.59
N GLU A 155 -8.39 -9.20 -14.24
CA GLU A 155 -7.20 -8.77 -14.99
C GLU A 155 -6.18 -9.90 -15.12
N TYR A 156 -5.98 -10.67 -14.04
CA TYR A 156 -4.99 -11.76 -14.00
C TYR A 156 -5.63 -13.16 -14.05
N HIS A 157 -6.94 -13.26 -14.30
CA HIS A 157 -7.69 -14.53 -14.40
C HIS A 157 -7.52 -15.42 -13.17
N LEU A 158 -7.55 -14.81 -11.97
CA LEU A 158 -7.37 -15.51 -10.71
C LEU A 158 -8.71 -16.09 -10.21
N LYS A 159 -8.62 -17.22 -9.49
CA LYS A 159 -9.75 -17.77 -8.76
C LYS A 159 -9.67 -17.36 -7.30
N GLU A 160 -10.79 -16.91 -6.76
CA GLU A 160 -10.92 -16.42 -5.39
C GLU A 160 -10.43 -17.49 -4.39
N SER A 161 -10.93 -18.73 -4.53
CA SER A 161 -10.61 -19.85 -3.63
C SER A 161 -9.16 -20.35 -3.73
N GLU A 162 -8.43 -19.97 -4.78
CA GLU A 162 -7.01 -20.28 -4.99
C GLU A 162 -6.10 -19.11 -4.60
N SER A 163 -6.67 -18.02 -4.07
CA SER A 163 -5.96 -16.77 -3.76
C SER A 163 -6.01 -16.48 -2.25
N VAL A 164 -4.94 -15.85 -1.75
CA VAL A 164 -4.87 -15.31 -0.40
C VAL A 164 -4.39 -13.86 -0.46
N PHE A 165 -5.09 -12.98 0.26
CA PHE A 165 -4.78 -11.56 0.39
C PHE A 165 -4.19 -11.28 1.77
N ILE A 166 -3.09 -10.53 1.82
CA ILE A 166 -2.35 -10.16 3.03
C ILE A 166 -2.29 -8.64 3.10
N ASP A 167 -2.89 -8.06 4.15
CA ASP A 167 -3.04 -6.60 4.32
C ASP A 167 -3.04 -6.29 5.84
N ASP A 168 -2.47 -5.15 6.25
CA ASP A 168 -2.42 -4.71 7.65
C ASP A 168 -3.76 -4.20 8.19
N ARG A 169 -4.73 -3.91 7.29
CA ARG A 169 -6.06 -3.41 7.65
C ARG A 169 -7.09 -4.53 7.60
N GLU A 170 -7.66 -4.84 8.77
CA GLU A 170 -8.67 -5.88 8.92
C GLU A 170 -9.87 -5.67 7.98
N GLU A 171 -10.33 -4.42 7.79
CA GLU A 171 -11.45 -4.11 6.90
C GLU A 171 -11.20 -4.51 5.44
N ASN A 172 -9.94 -4.37 4.96
CA ASN A 172 -9.55 -4.78 3.62
C ASN A 172 -9.55 -6.31 3.49
N VAL A 173 -9.06 -6.99 4.52
CA VAL A 173 -9.02 -8.46 4.57
C VAL A 173 -10.44 -9.04 4.63
N GLU A 174 -11.33 -8.46 5.43
CA GLU A 174 -12.73 -8.92 5.52
C GLU A 174 -13.50 -8.69 4.20
N ALA A 175 -13.23 -7.57 3.51
CA ALA A 175 -13.77 -7.33 2.17
C ALA A 175 -13.32 -8.43 1.18
N ALA A 176 -12.03 -8.79 1.17
CA ALA A 176 -11.51 -9.88 0.34
C ALA A 176 -12.17 -11.22 0.68
N LYS A 177 -12.33 -11.55 1.97
CA LYS A 177 -13.00 -12.78 2.43
C LYS A 177 -14.45 -12.84 2.00
N SER A 178 -15.16 -11.72 2.02
CA SER A 178 -16.56 -11.67 1.55
C SER A 178 -16.73 -12.04 0.08
N LEU A 179 -15.66 -11.93 -0.70
CA LEU A 179 -15.60 -12.32 -2.11
C LEU A 179 -15.05 -13.75 -2.34
N GLY A 180 -14.78 -14.49 -1.27
CA GLY A 180 -14.24 -15.85 -1.35
C GLY A 180 -12.71 -15.95 -1.45
N ILE A 181 -12.00 -14.84 -1.37
CA ILE A 181 -10.53 -14.80 -1.29
C ILE A 181 -10.13 -15.16 0.16
N ASN A 182 -9.12 -16.01 0.35
CA ASN A 182 -8.58 -16.21 1.70
C ASN A 182 -7.90 -14.94 2.18
N GLY A 183 -7.92 -14.67 3.48
CA GLY A 183 -7.37 -13.42 4.01
C GLY A 183 -6.52 -13.61 5.25
N ILE A 184 -5.41 -12.89 5.31
CA ILE A 184 -4.51 -12.81 6.46
C ILE A 184 -4.37 -11.35 6.85
N VAL A 185 -4.78 -10.99 8.08
CA VAL A 185 -4.45 -9.69 8.66
C VAL A 185 -2.97 -9.73 9.04
N PHE A 186 -2.20 -8.81 8.47
CA PHE A 186 -0.76 -8.74 8.71
C PHE A 186 -0.48 -8.00 10.01
N GLU A 187 0.15 -8.68 10.96
CA GLU A 187 0.65 -8.08 12.20
C GLU A 187 2.17 -7.93 12.16
N ASN A 188 2.86 -8.94 11.63
CA ASN A 188 4.30 -8.99 11.40
C ASN A 188 4.64 -10.12 10.44
N TYR A 189 5.89 -10.14 9.96
CA TYR A 189 6.37 -11.11 8.98
C TYR A 189 6.23 -12.56 9.45
N GLU A 190 6.62 -12.86 10.69
CA GLU A 190 6.62 -14.22 11.24
C GLU A 190 5.20 -14.78 11.37
N GLN A 191 4.28 -13.94 11.85
CA GLN A 191 2.86 -14.31 11.99
C GLN A 191 2.26 -14.59 10.60
N ALA A 192 2.49 -13.69 9.65
CA ALA A 192 1.93 -13.82 8.30
C ALA A 192 2.48 -15.05 7.57
N CYS A 193 3.79 -15.32 7.68
CA CYS A 193 4.39 -16.55 7.16
C CYS A 193 3.73 -17.81 7.76
N ALA A 194 3.58 -17.86 9.08
CA ALA A 194 2.98 -19.02 9.76
C ALA A 194 1.51 -19.22 9.36
N ALA A 195 0.75 -18.14 9.16
CA ALA A 195 -0.62 -18.19 8.70
C ALA A 195 -0.71 -18.66 7.23
N LEU A 196 0.17 -18.15 6.37
CA LEU A 196 0.25 -18.51 4.96
C LEU A 196 0.60 -19.99 4.76
N GLU A 197 1.57 -20.51 5.53
CA GLU A 197 1.96 -21.92 5.47
C GLU A 197 0.80 -22.87 5.78
N LYS A 198 -0.07 -22.52 6.70
CA LYS A 198 -1.28 -23.32 7.01
C LYS A 198 -2.26 -23.37 5.83
N LEU A 199 -2.33 -22.31 5.03
CA LEU A 199 -3.21 -22.25 3.85
C LEU A 199 -2.61 -22.97 2.63
N ILE A 200 -1.30 -22.90 2.46
CA ILE A 200 -0.61 -23.56 1.33
C ILE A 200 -0.50 -25.07 1.56
N GLY A 201 -0.36 -25.52 2.81
CA GLY A 201 -0.20 -26.92 3.18
C GLY A 201 -1.48 -27.74 3.16
N GLN A 202 -2.65 -27.12 2.92
CA GLN A 202 -3.95 -27.78 2.73
C GLN A 202 -4.21 -28.05 1.25
#